data_7c1daa674909c36cc17710d01bc8f286
#
_entry.id   7c1daa674909c36cc17710d01bc8f286
#
_cell.length_a   1.000
_cell.length_b   1.000
_cell.length_c   1.000
_cell.angle_alpha   90.00
_cell.angle_beta   90.00
_cell.angle_gamma   90.00
#
_symmetry.space_group_name_H-M   'P 1'
#
loop_
_entity.id
_entity.type
_entity.pdbx_description
1 polymer ?
#
loop_
_entity_poly.entity_id
_entity_poly.type
_entity_poly.pdbx_seq_one_letter_code
_entity_poly.pdbx_strand_id
1 'polypeptide(L)'
;PIRLLLDGKIQSAVATDIRPGPLSRAKENAYAAGVQDLSCVLCDGLTGVSPDSVDTVVIAGMGGENIAAILRAAPWACRNALCILQPMSRPEELRAALPSLGLMIRAERLVRDAGRLYSILAVRAGAPEALSAGELYCGKYSLVSDDTLFSDILAEQDKRLDIAVRGLERSGRECDRERLNALRRAAANIAEMRRKYHGDGS
;
A
#
# COMPACT_ATOMS: atom_id res chain seq x y z
N PRO A 1 -0.91 -16.41 3.82
CA PRO A 1 -1.82 -17.39 3.19
C PRO A 1 -2.23 -18.52 4.13
N ILE A 2 -1.30 -19.12 4.92
CA ILE A 2 -1.56 -20.28 5.77
C ILE A 2 -2.82 -20.10 6.64
N ARG A 3 -2.96 -18.95 7.33
CA ARG A 3 -4.13 -18.67 8.17
C ARG A 3 -5.43 -18.66 7.36
N LEU A 4 -5.43 -18.09 6.16
CA LEU A 4 -6.61 -18.03 5.30
C LEU A 4 -7.00 -19.42 4.79
N LEU A 5 -6.03 -20.30 4.51
CA LEU A 5 -6.24 -21.69 4.15
C LEU A 5 -6.85 -22.47 5.31
N LEU A 6 -6.28 -22.34 6.51
CA LEU A 6 -6.80 -22.99 7.74
C LEU A 6 -8.22 -22.55 8.09
N ASP A 7 -8.54 -21.27 7.87
CA ASP A 7 -9.87 -20.72 8.12
C ASP A 7 -10.86 -21.01 6.99
N GLY A 8 -10.46 -21.75 5.93
CA GLY A 8 -11.29 -22.03 4.78
C GLY A 8 -11.73 -20.82 3.97
N LYS A 9 -10.99 -19.69 4.10
CA LYS A 9 -11.29 -18.44 3.39
C LYS A 9 -10.82 -18.46 1.94
N ILE A 10 -9.81 -19.26 1.64
CA ILE A 10 -9.29 -19.52 0.30
C ILE A 10 -9.07 -21.02 0.12
N GLN A 11 -9.15 -21.51 -1.12
CA GLN A 11 -8.96 -22.92 -1.45
C GLN A 11 -7.50 -23.28 -1.69
N SER A 12 -6.73 -22.37 -2.28
CA SER A 12 -5.32 -22.57 -2.58
C SER A 12 -4.57 -21.24 -2.54
N ALA A 13 -3.25 -21.31 -2.45
CA ALA A 13 -2.39 -20.14 -2.49
C ALA A 13 -1.08 -20.42 -3.22
N VAL A 14 -0.52 -19.37 -3.85
CA VAL A 14 0.82 -19.38 -4.42
C VAL A 14 1.64 -18.33 -3.65
N ALA A 15 2.74 -18.74 -3.04
CA ALA A 15 3.71 -17.83 -2.44
C ALA A 15 4.90 -17.64 -3.39
N THR A 16 5.29 -16.40 -3.61
CA THR A 16 6.44 -16.04 -4.46
C THR A 16 7.47 -15.26 -3.67
N ASP A 17 8.74 -15.48 -3.95
CA ASP A 17 9.86 -14.67 -3.48
C ASP A 17 11.02 -14.82 -4.47
N ILE A 18 11.85 -13.79 -4.59
CA ILE A 18 13.05 -13.82 -5.42
C ILE A 18 14.18 -14.62 -4.75
N ARG A 19 14.09 -14.89 -3.45
CA ARG A 19 15.07 -15.61 -2.67
C ARG A 19 14.52 -16.95 -2.19
N PRO A 20 15.33 -18.03 -2.20
CA PRO A 20 14.88 -19.36 -1.78
C PRO A 20 14.58 -19.46 -0.27
N GLY A 21 15.30 -18.73 0.58
CA GLY A 21 15.16 -18.80 2.03
C GLY A 21 13.76 -18.48 2.56
N PRO A 22 13.11 -17.38 2.17
CA PRO A 22 11.73 -17.11 2.55
C PRO A 22 10.74 -18.18 2.09
N LEU A 23 10.94 -18.75 0.89
CA LEU A 23 10.08 -19.82 0.37
C LEU A 23 10.27 -21.13 1.14
N SER A 24 11.49 -21.47 1.55
CA SER A 24 11.74 -22.64 2.42
C SER A 24 10.99 -22.50 3.74
N ARG A 25 11.08 -21.33 4.38
CA ARG A 25 10.32 -21.05 5.62
C ARG A 25 8.80 -21.09 5.40
N ALA A 26 8.31 -20.60 4.26
CA ALA A 26 6.89 -20.69 3.94
C ALA A 26 6.41 -22.15 3.82
N LYS A 27 7.21 -23.01 3.16
CA LYS A 27 6.95 -24.46 3.06
C LYS A 27 6.96 -25.15 4.42
N GLU A 28 7.99 -24.89 5.24
CA GLU A 28 8.13 -25.43 6.58
C GLU A 28 6.94 -25.05 7.48
N ASN A 29 6.55 -23.78 7.45
CA ASN A 29 5.39 -23.28 8.21
C ASN A 29 4.07 -23.90 7.72
N ALA A 30 3.90 -24.06 6.40
CA ALA A 30 2.72 -24.72 5.85
C ALA A 30 2.63 -26.18 6.27
N TYR A 31 3.76 -26.91 6.16
CA TYR A 31 3.87 -28.29 6.61
C TYR A 31 3.55 -28.44 8.11
N ALA A 32 4.16 -27.62 8.95
CA ALA A 32 3.93 -27.62 10.40
C ALA A 32 2.46 -27.30 10.76
N ALA A 33 1.77 -26.52 9.93
CA ALA A 33 0.36 -26.19 10.10
C ALA A 33 -0.61 -27.19 9.45
N GLY A 34 -0.11 -28.26 8.78
CA GLY A 34 -0.92 -29.24 8.08
C GLY A 34 -1.56 -28.71 6.78
N VAL A 35 -1.04 -27.61 6.21
CA VAL A 35 -1.56 -26.99 5.00
C VAL A 35 -0.86 -27.60 3.78
N GLN A 36 -1.63 -28.14 2.83
CA GLN A 36 -1.13 -28.75 1.59
C GLN A 36 -1.33 -27.86 0.36
N ASP A 37 -2.34 -26.99 0.37
CA ASP A 37 -2.73 -26.18 -0.77
C ASP A 37 -1.96 -24.86 -0.89
N LEU A 38 -0.70 -24.85 -0.46
CA LEU A 38 0.27 -23.75 -0.63
C LEU A 38 1.39 -24.19 -1.57
N SER A 39 1.42 -23.65 -2.78
CA SER A 39 2.56 -23.79 -3.68
C SER A 39 3.55 -22.62 -3.49
N CYS A 40 4.84 -22.89 -3.77
CA CYS A 40 5.91 -21.89 -3.66
C CYS A 40 6.69 -21.80 -4.96
N VAL A 41 6.79 -20.59 -5.51
CA VAL A 41 7.44 -20.32 -6.80
C VAL A 41 8.59 -19.32 -6.58
N LEU A 42 9.80 -19.72 -6.97
CA LEU A 42 10.97 -18.84 -6.95
C LEU A 42 10.93 -17.95 -8.20
N CYS A 43 10.56 -16.69 -8.04
CA CYS A 43 10.49 -15.73 -9.15
C CYS A 43 10.54 -14.29 -8.62
N ASP A 44 10.76 -13.36 -9.54
CA ASP A 44 10.67 -11.92 -9.24
C ASP A 44 9.19 -11.47 -9.28
N GLY A 45 8.68 -11.02 -8.16
CA GLY A 45 7.30 -10.58 -8.01
C GLY A 45 6.29 -11.64 -8.44
N LEU A 46 5.58 -11.40 -9.54
CA LEU A 46 4.50 -12.24 -10.08
C LEU A 46 4.88 -12.93 -11.41
N THR A 47 6.14 -12.85 -11.85
CA THR A 47 6.55 -13.33 -13.20
C THR A 47 6.39 -14.84 -13.39
N GLY A 48 6.41 -15.62 -12.31
CA GLY A 48 6.22 -17.07 -12.33
C GLY A 48 4.80 -17.53 -12.01
N VAL A 49 3.83 -16.61 -11.90
CA VAL A 49 2.43 -16.92 -11.58
C VAL A 49 1.58 -16.92 -12.85
N SER A 50 0.81 -17.99 -13.07
CA SER A 50 -0.15 -18.03 -14.17
C SER A 50 -1.33 -17.08 -13.90
N PRO A 51 -1.68 -16.20 -14.83
CA PRO A 51 -2.77 -15.24 -14.66
C PRO A 51 -4.12 -15.85 -14.32
N ASP A 52 -4.40 -17.05 -14.86
CA ASP A 52 -5.68 -17.74 -14.70
C ASP A 52 -5.76 -18.57 -13.40
N SER A 53 -4.64 -18.65 -12.66
CA SER A 53 -4.57 -19.47 -11.44
C SER A 53 -4.94 -18.71 -10.16
N VAL A 54 -5.11 -17.38 -10.23
CA VAL A 54 -5.37 -16.53 -9.06
C VAL A 54 -6.36 -15.40 -9.38
N ASP A 55 -7.24 -15.12 -8.45
CA ASP A 55 -8.21 -14.02 -8.48
C ASP A 55 -7.82 -12.86 -7.54
N THR A 56 -6.92 -13.12 -6.61
CA THR A 56 -6.50 -12.19 -5.60
C THR A 56 -4.98 -12.20 -5.44
N VAL A 57 -4.38 -11.03 -5.47
CA VAL A 57 -2.93 -10.81 -5.28
C VAL A 57 -2.71 -10.03 -3.99
N VAL A 58 -1.84 -10.52 -3.11
CA VAL A 58 -1.44 -9.82 -1.90
C VAL A 58 0.04 -9.45 -2.00
N ILE A 59 0.36 -8.16 -1.94
CA ILE A 59 1.75 -7.66 -1.89
C ILE A 59 1.89 -6.81 -0.64
N ALA A 60 2.61 -7.34 0.35
CA ALA A 60 2.73 -6.71 1.67
C ALA A 60 4.19 -6.70 2.14
N GLY A 61 4.53 -5.75 3.03
CA GLY A 61 5.85 -5.69 3.64
C GLY A 61 6.94 -5.10 2.74
N MET A 62 6.58 -4.42 1.66
CA MET A 62 7.52 -3.83 0.69
C MET A 62 7.36 -2.31 0.59
N GLY A 63 8.33 -1.61 0.02
CA GLY A 63 8.18 -0.18 -0.30
C GLY A 63 7.14 0.06 -1.39
N GLY A 64 6.44 1.19 -1.36
CA GLY A 64 5.40 1.52 -2.32
C GLY A 64 5.88 1.52 -3.77
N GLU A 65 7.10 1.99 -4.01
CA GLU A 65 7.75 1.95 -5.33
C GLU A 65 7.96 0.52 -5.85
N ASN A 66 8.38 -0.40 -4.96
CA ASN A 66 8.59 -1.79 -5.31
C ASN A 66 7.26 -2.50 -5.62
N ILE A 67 6.22 -2.23 -4.83
CA ILE A 67 4.87 -2.75 -5.12
C ILE A 67 4.40 -2.27 -6.50
N ALA A 68 4.56 -0.98 -6.80
CA ALA A 68 4.21 -0.42 -8.10
C ALA A 68 5.04 -1.04 -9.25
N ALA A 69 6.32 -1.34 -9.03
CA ALA A 69 7.17 -2.00 -10.01
C ALA A 69 6.71 -3.45 -10.30
N ILE A 70 6.37 -4.22 -9.27
CA ILE A 70 5.82 -5.58 -9.41
C ILE A 70 4.51 -5.56 -10.21
N LEU A 71 3.62 -4.62 -9.92
CA LEU A 71 2.35 -4.50 -10.65
C LEU A 71 2.56 -4.09 -12.11
N ARG A 72 3.52 -3.20 -12.42
CA ARG A 72 3.89 -2.87 -13.81
C ARG A 72 4.40 -4.06 -14.59
N ALA A 73 5.18 -4.94 -13.94
CA ALA A 73 5.72 -6.14 -14.56
C ALA A 73 4.65 -7.24 -14.76
N ALA A 74 3.48 -7.14 -14.08
CA ALA A 74 2.39 -8.09 -14.18
C ALA A 74 1.06 -7.39 -14.50
N PRO A 75 0.88 -6.85 -15.73
CA PRO A 75 -0.33 -6.10 -16.11
C PRO A 75 -1.63 -6.92 -16.00
N TRP A 76 -1.56 -8.24 -16.04
CA TRP A 76 -2.68 -9.13 -15.83
C TRP A 76 -3.29 -8.97 -14.42
N ALA A 77 -2.45 -8.80 -13.39
CA ALA A 77 -2.90 -8.58 -12.02
C ALA A 77 -3.71 -7.28 -11.90
N CYS A 78 -3.29 -6.23 -12.60
CA CYS A 78 -4.02 -4.96 -12.64
C CYS A 78 -5.39 -5.08 -13.34
N ARG A 79 -5.54 -5.97 -14.33
CA ARG A 79 -6.79 -6.12 -15.10
C ARG A 79 -7.77 -7.08 -14.45
N ASN A 80 -7.29 -8.19 -13.92
CA ASN A 80 -8.13 -9.34 -13.59
C ASN A 80 -8.26 -9.62 -12.10
N ALA A 81 -7.29 -9.22 -11.28
CA ALA A 81 -7.25 -9.58 -9.86
C ALA A 81 -7.75 -8.47 -8.93
N LEU A 82 -8.18 -8.86 -7.74
CA LEU A 82 -8.21 -7.99 -6.58
C LEU A 82 -6.79 -7.89 -6.02
N CYS A 83 -6.22 -6.69 -5.95
CA CYS A 83 -4.91 -6.52 -5.32
C CYS A 83 -5.07 -5.93 -3.91
N ILE A 84 -4.53 -6.62 -2.91
CA ILE A 84 -4.43 -6.15 -1.52
C ILE A 84 -2.98 -5.74 -1.30
N LEU A 85 -2.77 -4.46 -1.08
CA LEU A 85 -1.45 -3.84 -1.04
C LEU A 85 -1.17 -3.24 0.33
N GLN A 86 -0.01 -3.58 0.93
CA GLN A 86 0.43 -3.00 2.19
C GLN A 86 1.86 -2.45 2.02
N PRO A 87 2.01 -1.15 1.72
CA PRO A 87 3.33 -0.52 1.66
C PRO A 87 3.90 -0.29 3.06
N MET A 88 5.11 -0.79 3.32
CA MET A 88 5.85 -0.54 4.57
C MET A 88 6.48 0.85 4.62
N SER A 89 6.73 1.44 3.46
CA SER A 89 7.30 2.78 3.29
C SER A 89 6.79 3.40 2.00
N ARG A 90 6.79 4.72 1.93
CA ARG A 90 6.39 5.51 0.75
C ARG A 90 5.00 5.13 0.19
N PRO A 91 3.95 5.07 1.02
CA PRO A 91 2.60 4.81 0.54
C PRO A 91 2.14 5.85 -0.48
N GLU A 92 2.66 7.08 -0.39
CA GLU A 92 2.42 8.17 -1.35
C GLU A 92 2.84 7.82 -2.77
N GLU A 93 3.97 7.14 -2.95
CA GLU A 93 4.47 6.72 -4.27
C GLU A 93 3.59 5.61 -4.87
N LEU A 94 3.13 4.68 -4.03
CA LEU A 94 2.19 3.66 -4.49
C LEU A 94 0.89 4.29 -4.97
N ARG A 95 0.26 5.15 -4.15
CA ARG A 95 -1.01 5.80 -4.52
C ARG A 95 -0.88 6.66 -5.77
N ALA A 96 0.24 7.37 -5.93
CA ALA A 96 0.54 8.15 -7.12
C ALA A 96 0.70 7.29 -8.38
N ALA A 97 1.14 6.03 -8.24
CA ALA A 97 1.32 5.11 -9.37
C ALA A 97 0.03 4.43 -9.83
N LEU A 98 -0.97 4.26 -8.94
CA LEU A 98 -2.21 3.50 -9.25
C LEU A 98 -2.94 3.99 -10.52
N PRO A 99 -3.09 5.30 -10.78
CA PRO A 99 -3.74 5.78 -12.00
C PRO A 99 -3.07 5.29 -13.27
N SER A 100 -1.73 5.31 -13.33
CA SER A 100 -0.98 4.84 -14.51
C SER A 100 -1.08 3.33 -14.72
N LEU A 101 -1.46 2.57 -13.69
CA LEU A 101 -1.71 1.13 -13.73
C LEU A 101 -3.17 0.79 -14.05
N GLY A 102 -4.04 1.79 -14.24
CA GLY A 102 -5.48 1.59 -14.45
C GLY A 102 -6.20 1.02 -13.22
N LEU A 103 -5.65 1.27 -12.02
CA LEU A 103 -6.17 0.78 -10.76
C LEU A 103 -6.89 1.88 -9.98
N MET A 104 -8.03 1.54 -9.39
CA MET A 104 -8.76 2.40 -8.44
C MET A 104 -8.76 1.78 -7.04
N ILE A 105 -8.71 2.63 -6.02
CA ILE A 105 -8.83 2.21 -4.62
C ILE A 105 -10.31 1.95 -4.32
N ARG A 106 -10.63 0.69 -3.98
CA ARG A 106 -11.99 0.26 -3.63
C ARG A 106 -12.25 0.34 -2.13
N ALA A 107 -11.24 0.06 -1.34
CA ALA A 107 -11.27 0.19 0.11
C ALA A 107 -9.87 0.49 0.63
N GLU A 108 -9.82 1.17 1.74
CA GLU A 108 -8.60 1.45 2.47
C GLU A 108 -8.85 1.31 3.97
N ARG A 109 -7.88 0.77 4.70
CA ARG A 109 -7.92 0.61 6.15
C ARG A 109 -6.59 1.01 6.75
N LEU A 110 -6.63 1.57 7.93
CA LEU A 110 -5.48 1.88 8.75
C LEU A 110 -5.31 0.78 9.79
N VAL A 111 -4.10 0.37 10.04
CA VAL A 111 -3.76 -0.66 11.03
C VAL A 111 -2.57 -0.19 11.85
N ARG A 112 -2.62 -0.38 13.17
CA ARG A 112 -1.48 -0.15 14.05
C ARG A 112 -0.87 -1.49 14.45
N ASP A 113 0.41 -1.66 14.17
CA ASP A 113 1.19 -2.82 14.59
C ASP A 113 2.54 -2.38 15.14
N ALA A 114 2.94 -2.93 16.29
CA ALA A 114 4.19 -2.59 16.98
C ALA A 114 4.45 -1.07 17.08
N GLY A 115 3.40 -0.27 17.32
CA GLY A 115 3.46 1.19 17.45
C GLY A 115 3.57 1.97 16.13
N ARG A 116 3.56 1.30 14.98
CA ARG A 116 3.58 1.92 13.65
C ARG A 116 2.23 1.85 12.98
N LEU A 117 1.88 2.90 12.21
CA LEU A 117 0.69 2.93 11.39
C LEU A 117 1.00 2.45 9.97
N TYR A 118 0.09 1.65 9.45
CA TYR A 118 0.15 1.12 8.08
C TYR A 118 -1.18 1.33 7.38
N SER A 119 -1.12 1.58 6.08
CA SER A 119 -2.29 1.55 5.20
C SER A 119 -2.37 0.21 4.49
N ILE A 120 -3.57 -0.35 4.41
CA ILE A 120 -3.88 -1.52 3.59
C ILE A 120 -4.88 -1.06 2.53
N LEU A 121 -4.52 -1.21 1.26
CA LEU A 121 -5.32 -0.80 0.12
C LEU A 121 -5.85 -2.02 -0.61
N ALA A 122 -7.16 -2.04 -0.86
CA ALA A 122 -7.78 -2.98 -1.81
C ALA A 122 -8.02 -2.22 -3.12
N VAL A 123 -7.35 -2.64 -4.19
CA VAL A 123 -7.42 -1.99 -5.50
C VAL A 123 -7.87 -2.97 -6.58
N ARG A 124 -8.58 -2.48 -7.58
CA ARG A 124 -9.01 -3.23 -8.78
C ARG A 124 -8.92 -2.36 -10.02
N ALA A 125 -9.00 -2.98 -11.19
CA ALA A 125 -9.21 -2.27 -12.44
C ALA A 125 -10.41 -1.32 -12.35
N GLY A 126 -10.26 -0.13 -12.89
CA GLY A 126 -11.31 0.89 -12.91
C GLY A 126 -10.79 2.27 -13.27
N ALA A 127 -11.71 3.22 -13.41
CA ALA A 127 -11.35 4.61 -13.62
C ALA A 127 -10.80 5.20 -12.30
N PRO A 128 -9.51 5.53 -12.23
CA PRO A 128 -8.92 6.08 -11.01
C PRO A 128 -9.41 7.50 -10.80
N GLU A 129 -9.72 7.82 -9.55
CA GLU A 129 -9.98 9.19 -9.13
C GLU A 129 -8.66 9.87 -8.76
N ALA A 130 -8.55 11.16 -9.07
CA ALA A 130 -7.40 11.95 -8.66
C ALA A 130 -7.42 12.14 -7.14
N LEU A 131 -6.32 11.79 -6.49
CA LEU A 131 -6.11 12.06 -5.06
C LEU A 131 -5.47 13.44 -4.89
N SER A 132 -5.88 14.17 -3.87
CA SER A 132 -5.20 15.38 -3.45
C SER A 132 -3.79 15.04 -2.91
N ALA A 133 -2.92 16.06 -2.85
CA ALA A 133 -1.57 15.87 -2.34
C ALA A 133 -1.56 15.32 -0.89
N GLY A 134 -2.51 15.68 -0.05
CA GLY A 134 -2.66 15.15 1.32
C GLY A 134 -3.13 13.70 1.33
N GLU A 135 -4.08 13.34 0.48
CA GLU A 135 -4.60 11.97 0.37
C GLU A 135 -3.55 10.96 -0.11
N LEU A 136 -2.57 11.38 -0.89
CA LEU A 136 -1.43 10.52 -1.23
C LEU A 136 -0.71 10.01 0.02
N TYR A 137 -0.59 10.83 1.06
CA TYR A 137 0.09 10.49 2.31
C TYR A 137 -0.81 9.81 3.34
N CYS A 138 -2.04 10.31 3.52
CA CYS A 138 -2.92 9.89 4.60
C CYS A 138 -3.98 8.86 4.20
N GLY A 139 -4.19 8.62 2.89
CA GLY A 139 -5.27 7.81 2.35
C GLY A 139 -6.42 8.65 1.80
N LYS A 140 -7.25 8.03 0.94
CA LYS A 140 -8.40 8.68 0.33
C LYS A 140 -9.42 9.05 1.41
N TYR A 141 -9.69 10.35 1.60
CA TYR A 141 -10.52 10.87 2.69
C TYR A 141 -11.85 10.14 2.81
N SER A 142 -12.57 9.95 1.71
CA SER A 142 -13.87 9.28 1.68
C SER A 142 -13.85 7.78 2.07
N LEU A 143 -12.68 7.18 2.20
CA LEU A 143 -12.51 5.76 2.57
C LEU A 143 -11.91 5.58 3.95
N VAL A 144 -11.22 6.59 4.49
CA VAL A 144 -10.48 6.46 5.75
C VAL A 144 -10.94 7.44 6.84
N SER A 145 -11.78 8.43 6.53
CA SER A 145 -12.23 9.41 7.54
C SER A 145 -12.97 8.79 8.73
N ASP A 146 -13.66 7.68 8.51
CA ASP A 146 -14.38 6.96 9.56
C ASP A 146 -13.50 5.94 10.31
N ASP A 147 -12.24 5.77 9.91
CA ASP A 147 -11.30 4.87 10.59
C ASP A 147 -10.83 5.52 11.90
N THR A 148 -10.86 4.76 13.01
CA THR A 148 -10.48 5.23 14.34
C THR A 148 -9.04 5.72 14.43
N LEU A 149 -8.16 5.30 13.50
CA LEU A 149 -6.76 5.71 13.42
C LEU A 149 -6.53 6.90 12.48
N PHE A 150 -7.60 7.48 11.92
CA PHE A 150 -7.45 8.56 10.93
C PHE A 150 -6.82 9.82 11.53
N SER A 151 -7.20 10.21 12.74
CA SER A 151 -6.57 11.33 13.45
C SER A 151 -5.07 11.11 13.65
N ASP A 152 -4.69 9.88 13.95
CA ASP A 152 -3.30 9.51 14.22
C ASP A 152 -2.44 9.57 12.94
N ILE A 153 -2.95 9.06 11.81
CA ILE A 153 -2.21 9.14 10.54
C ILE A 153 -2.07 10.58 10.07
N LEU A 154 -3.08 11.43 10.23
CA LEU A 154 -2.98 12.87 9.94
C LEU A 154 -1.86 13.52 10.76
N ALA A 155 -1.80 13.26 12.08
CA ALA A 155 -0.79 13.81 12.97
C ALA A 155 0.62 13.29 12.65
N GLU A 156 0.76 12.00 12.34
CA GLU A 156 2.05 11.39 11.99
C GLU A 156 2.59 11.95 10.67
N GLN A 157 1.74 12.05 9.64
CA GLN A 157 2.17 12.55 8.34
C GLN A 157 2.45 14.06 8.36
N ASP A 158 1.69 14.86 9.10
CA ASP A 158 1.95 16.27 9.30
C ASP A 158 3.35 16.51 9.90
N LYS A 159 3.68 15.80 10.98
CA LYS A 159 5.00 15.86 11.61
C LYS A 159 6.10 15.42 10.65
N ARG A 160 5.88 14.34 9.89
CA ARG A 160 6.86 13.84 8.90
C ARG A 160 7.13 14.86 7.81
N LEU A 161 6.07 15.50 7.28
CA LEU A 161 6.19 16.52 6.24
C LEU A 161 6.86 17.79 6.77
N ASP A 162 6.53 18.25 7.97
CA ASP A 162 7.19 19.40 8.60
C ASP A 162 8.71 19.20 8.71
N ILE A 163 9.13 18.02 9.18
CA ILE A 163 10.58 17.68 9.25
C ILE A 163 11.22 17.71 7.85
N ALA A 164 10.55 17.14 6.85
CA ALA A 164 11.06 17.08 5.48
C ALA A 164 11.16 18.48 4.84
N VAL A 165 10.12 19.31 5.01
CA VAL A 165 10.09 20.70 4.52
C VAL A 165 11.24 21.51 5.14
N ARG A 166 11.37 21.51 6.47
CA ARG A 166 12.48 22.22 7.16
C ARG A 166 13.86 21.72 6.73
N GLY A 167 13.99 20.42 6.45
CA GLY A 167 15.24 19.85 5.94
C GLY A 167 15.62 20.41 4.57
N LEU A 168 14.67 20.49 3.64
CA LEU A 168 14.90 21.05 2.30
C LEU A 168 15.11 22.57 2.32
N GLU A 169 14.40 23.30 3.17
CA GLU A 169 14.59 24.73 3.35
C GLU A 169 16.01 25.06 3.82
N ARG A 170 16.58 24.26 4.73
CA ARG A 170 17.96 24.43 5.20
C ARG A 170 18.99 24.09 4.13
N SER A 171 18.69 23.12 3.23
CA SER A 171 19.62 22.76 2.15
C SER A 171 19.78 23.87 1.12
N GLY A 172 18.72 24.66 0.87
CA GLY A 172 18.72 25.80 -0.03
C GLY A 172 19.02 25.48 -1.49
N ARG A 173 19.06 24.20 -1.87
CA ARG A 173 19.42 23.76 -3.22
C ARG A 173 18.28 24.05 -4.20
N GLU A 174 18.60 24.64 -5.33
CA GLU A 174 17.61 24.94 -6.36
C GLU A 174 16.95 23.69 -6.96
N CYS A 175 17.68 22.58 -7.06
CA CYS A 175 17.14 21.29 -7.50
C CYS A 175 16.06 20.71 -6.58
N ASP A 176 15.99 21.15 -5.31
CA ASP A 176 15.01 20.70 -4.33
C ASP A 176 13.71 21.52 -4.34
N ARG A 177 13.62 22.59 -5.14
CA ARG A 177 12.50 23.53 -5.16
C ARG A 177 11.16 22.88 -5.52
N GLU A 178 11.13 22.03 -6.55
CA GLU A 178 9.90 21.33 -6.94
C GLU A 178 9.42 20.38 -5.85
N ARG A 179 10.35 19.63 -5.26
CA ARG A 179 10.08 18.72 -4.15
C ARG A 179 9.57 19.48 -2.92
N LEU A 180 10.20 20.60 -2.58
CA LEU A 180 9.75 21.45 -1.48
C LEU A 180 8.31 21.95 -1.71
N ASN A 181 8.00 22.43 -2.91
CA ASN A 181 6.66 22.89 -3.25
C ASN A 181 5.62 21.75 -3.18
N ALA A 182 5.98 20.54 -3.61
CA ALA A 182 5.11 19.37 -3.50
C ALA A 182 4.81 19.01 -2.03
N LEU A 183 5.84 18.99 -1.17
CA LEU A 183 5.68 18.73 0.27
C LEU A 183 4.84 19.80 0.97
N ARG A 184 5.04 21.07 0.63
CA ARG A 184 4.22 22.17 1.17
C ARG A 184 2.75 22.04 0.77
N ARG A 185 2.46 21.67 -0.49
CA ARG A 185 1.08 21.39 -0.93
C ARG A 185 0.46 20.23 -0.15
N ALA A 186 1.23 19.14 0.06
CA ALA A 186 0.75 18.00 0.84
C ALA A 186 0.45 18.42 2.29
N ALA A 187 1.34 19.16 2.95
CA ALA A 187 1.13 19.65 4.31
C ALA A 187 -0.11 20.56 4.42
N ALA A 188 -0.32 21.47 3.46
CA ALA A 188 -1.51 22.33 3.41
C ALA A 188 -2.80 21.51 3.26
N ASN A 189 -2.82 20.49 2.40
CA ASN A 189 -3.97 19.61 2.25
C ASN A 189 -4.22 18.76 3.49
N ILE A 190 -3.19 18.25 4.18
CA ILE A 190 -3.37 17.52 5.45
C ILE A 190 -4.01 18.44 6.51
N ALA A 191 -3.55 19.68 6.61
CA ALA A 191 -4.17 20.66 7.51
C ALA A 191 -5.65 20.93 7.17
N GLU A 192 -6.02 20.93 5.88
CA GLU A 192 -7.41 21.03 5.45
C GLU A 192 -8.22 19.77 5.82
N MET A 193 -7.69 18.57 5.53
CA MET A 193 -8.31 17.30 5.92
C MET A 193 -8.56 17.23 7.43
N ARG A 194 -7.60 17.72 8.25
CA ARG A 194 -7.73 17.78 9.70
C ARG A 194 -8.87 18.74 10.13
N ARG A 195 -8.96 19.93 9.53
CA ARG A 195 -10.07 20.88 9.81
C ARG A 195 -11.41 20.25 9.48
N LYS A 196 -11.53 19.61 8.32
CA LYS A 196 -12.74 18.92 7.90
C LYS A 196 -13.12 17.80 8.88
N TYR A 197 -12.17 16.97 9.25
CA TYR A 197 -12.38 15.85 10.19
C TYR A 197 -12.88 16.31 11.58
N HIS A 198 -12.33 17.43 12.10
CA HIS A 198 -12.76 17.97 13.40
C HIS A 198 -14.00 18.87 13.30
N GLY A 199 -14.32 19.40 12.12
CA GLY A 199 -15.50 20.23 11.87
C GLY A 199 -16.78 19.45 11.61
N ASP A 200 -16.67 18.25 11.06
CA ASP A 200 -17.81 17.34 10.81
C ASP A 200 -18.31 16.67 12.11
N GLY A 201 -17.63 16.87 13.25
CA GLY A 201 -17.98 16.35 14.59
C GLY A 201 -18.66 17.33 15.54
N SER A 202 -19.17 18.48 15.03
CA SER A 202 -19.85 19.52 15.84
C SER A 202 -21.30 19.66 15.45
#